data_3d03281f5fbd04d2a6d839f316f45a1b
#
_entry.id   3d03281f5fbd04d2a6d839f316f45a1b
#
_cell.length_a   1.000
_cell.length_b   1.000
_cell.length_c   1.000
_cell.angle_alpha   90.00
_cell.angle_beta   90.00
_cell.angle_gamma   90.00
#
_symmetry.space_group_name_H-M   'P 1'
#
loop_
_entity.id
_entity.type
_entity.pdbx_description
1 polymer ?
#
loop_
_entity_poly.entity_id
_entity_poly.type
_entity_poly.pdbx_seq_one_letter_code
_entity_poly.pdbx_strand_id
1 'polypeptide(L)'
;MIVRIGKSTARGEISAPPSKSVAHRILICAALAEGKTVVENLSLSDDIRATIACIESLGASVTFGDGCCYLDGDDALPLSSSLSAPKTHTLTITGTGGKPHIRDTFPCNESASTLRFILPLALLACGG
;
A
#
# COMPACT_ATOMS: atom_id res chain seq x y z
N MET A 1 17.05 11.57 21.91
CA MET A 1 17.95 12.15 20.88
C MET A 1 17.63 13.63 20.77
N ILE A 2 18.59 14.51 20.90
CA ILE A 2 18.40 15.98 20.77
C ILE A 2 19.05 16.38 19.45
N VAL A 3 18.28 16.96 18.54
CA VAL A 3 18.76 17.45 17.27
C VAL A 3 18.76 18.98 17.30
N ARG A 4 19.90 19.60 16.98
CA ARG A 4 20.02 21.05 16.80
C ARG A 4 20.03 21.37 15.31
N ILE A 5 19.08 22.20 14.87
CA ILE A 5 19.01 22.66 13.49
C ILE A 5 19.43 24.12 13.45
N GLY A 6 20.55 24.40 12.80
CA GLY A 6 21.03 25.77 12.55
C GLY A 6 20.33 26.40 11.35
N LYS A 7 20.37 27.73 11.26
CA LYS A 7 19.88 28.45 10.08
C LYS A 7 20.73 28.06 8.87
N SER A 8 20.09 27.55 7.82
CA SER A 8 20.76 27.13 6.59
C SER A 8 19.86 27.43 5.38
N THR A 9 20.46 27.44 4.20
CA THR A 9 19.76 27.59 2.93
C THR A 9 19.72 26.24 2.23
N ALA A 10 18.53 25.68 1.99
CA ALA A 10 18.36 24.47 1.22
C ALA A 10 18.46 24.78 -0.28
N ARG A 11 19.27 24.00 -1.01
CA ARG A 11 19.41 24.06 -2.48
C ARG A 11 19.55 22.64 -3.00
N GLY A 12 18.90 22.34 -4.14
CA GLY A 12 18.96 21.05 -4.81
C GLY A 12 17.58 20.52 -5.14
N GLU A 13 17.57 19.37 -5.79
CA GLU A 13 16.37 18.62 -6.14
C GLU A 13 16.32 17.33 -5.35
N ILE A 14 15.14 16.96 -4.89
CA ILE A 14 14.89 15.68 -4.25
C ILE A 14 13.67 15.02 -4.89
N SER A 15 13.73 13.71 -5.08
CA SER A 15 12.54 12.94 -5.46
C SER A 15 11.65 12.75 -4.23
N ALA A 16 10.40 13.21 -4.32
CA ALA A 16 9.43 12.98 -3.27
C ALA A 16 9.04 11.49 -3.24
N PRO A 17 8.89 10.89 -2.05
CA PRO A 17 8.37 9.53 -1.95
C PRO A 17 6.91 9.47 -2.44
N PRO A 18 6.45 8.32 -2.95
CA PRO A 18 5.06 8.13 -3.35
C PRO A 18 4.09 8.42 -2.20
N SER A 19 2.96 9.05 -2.54
CA SER A 19 1.95 9.41 -1.54
C SER A 19 1.22 8.18 -1.01
N LYS A 20 1.41 7.85 0.27
CA LYS A 20 0.72 6.77 0.96
C LYS A 20 -0.81 6.91 0.90
N SER A 21 -1.33 8.12 1.10
CA SER A 21 -2.78 8.39 1.06
C SER A 21 -3.40 8.16 -0.32
N VAL A 22 -2.68 8.45 -1.38
CA VAL A 22 -3.11 8.17 -2.75
C VAL A 22 -3.06 6.67 -3.01
N ALA A 23 -2.00 6.00 -2.57
CA ALA A 23 -1.82 4.56 -2.72
C ALA A 23 -2.99 3.76 -2.13
N HIS A 24 -3.41 4.04 -0.88
CA HIS A 24 -4.58 3.39 -0.27
C HIS A 24 -5.83 3.48 -1.16
N ARG A 25 -6.13 4.68 -1.68
CA ARG A 25 -7.31 4.90 -2.51
C ARG A 25 -7.23 4.17 -3.84
N ILE A 26 -6.08 4.22 -4.50
CA ILE A 26 -5.86 3.53 -5.78
C ILE A 26 -6.03 2.02 -5.61
N LEU A 27 -5.44 1.42 -4.58
CA LEU A 27 -5.55 -0.01 -4.30
C LEU A 27 -7.01 -0.43 -4.09
N ILE A 28 -7.78 0.34 -3.32
CA ILE A 28 -9.19 0.05 -3.06
C ILE A 28 -10.03 0.23 -4.34
N CYS A 29 -9.83 1.30 -5.10
CA CYS A 29 -10.52 1.50 -6.36
C CYS A 29 -10.21 0.38 -7.36
N ALA A 30 -8.95 -0.04 -7.47
CA ALA A 30 -8.53 -1.16 -8.31
C ALA A 30 -9.17 -2.48 -7.88
N ALA A 31 -9.30 -2.72 -6.58
CA ALA A 31 -9.96 -3.91 -6.04
C ALA A 31 -11.46 -3.98 -6.35
N LEU A 32 -12.13 -2.83 -6.44
CA LEU A 32 -13.55 -2.75 -6.77
C LEU A 32 -13.81 -2.68 -8.28
N ALA A 33 -12.84 -2.30 -9.08
CA ALA A 33 -12.97 -2.17 -10.53
C ALA A 33 -13.21 -3.52 -11.20
N GLU A 34 -13.69 -3.48 -12.43
CA GLU A 34 -13.76 -4.65 -13.29
C GLU A 34 -12.41 -4.84 -14.02
N GLY A 35 -11.96 -6.09 -14.12
CA GLY A 35 -10.75 -6.43 -14.86
C GLY A 35 -9.45 -6.22 -14.09
N LYS A 36 -8.37 -5.93 -14.81
CA LYS A 36 -7.01 -5.81 -14.27
C LYS A 36 -6.55 -4.37 -14.26
N THR A 37 -5.99 -3.94 -13.15
CA THR A 37 -5.37 -2.62 -12.96
C THR A 37 -3.89 -2.81 -12.59
N VAL A 38 -3.01 -2.11 -13.28
CA VAL A 38 -1.57 -2.08 -12.95
C VAL A 38 -1.30 -0.80 -12.17
N VAL A 39 -0.71 -0.96 -10.99
CA VAL A 39 -0.31 0.15 -10.11
C VAL A 39 1.21 0.16 -10.02
N GLU A 40 1.81 1.21 -10.53
CA GLU A 40 3.27 1.39 -10.55
C GLU A 40 3.72 2.38 -9.48
N ASN A 41 5.00 2.36 -9.20
CA ASN A 41 5.65 3.31 -8.27
C ASN A 41 5.04 3.29 -6.86
N LEU A 42 4.71 2.11 -6.36
CA LEU A 42 4.14 1.92 -5.02
C LEU A 42 5.24 1.67 -3.99
N SER A 43 5.22 2.41 -2.88
CA SER A 43 6.07 2.13 -1.72
C SER A 43 5.32 1.22 -0.75
N LEU A 44 5.90 0.06 -0.45
CA LEU A 44 5.31 -0.92 0.47
C LEU A 44 5.67 -0.58 1.91
N SER A 45 4.80 0.19 2.56
CA SER A 45 4.81 0.34 4.03
C SER A 45 3.87 -0.67 4.67
N ASP A 46 3.98 -0.87 5.98
CA ASP A 46 3.10 -1.79 6.72
C ASP A 46 1.62 -1.46 6.55
N ASP A 47 1.26 -0.16 6.50
CA ASP A 47 -0.12 0.26 6.21
C ASP A 47 -0.57 -0.15 4.80
N ILE A 48 0.31 -0.04 3.81
CA ILE A 48 -0.01 -0.45 2.43
C ILE A 48 -0.12 -1.97 2.34
N ARG A 49 0.75 -2.71 3.04
CA ARG A 49 0.64 -4.18 3.15
C ARG A 49 -0.69 -4.60 3.78
N ALA A 50 -1.09 -3.94 4.87
CA ALA A 50 -2.40 -4.16 5.50
C ALA A 50 -3.56 -3.89 4.53
N THR A 51 -3.48 -2.82 3.72
CA THR A 51 -4.49 -2.54 2.71
C THR A 51 -4.54 -3.62 1.64
N ILE A 52 -3.38 -4.11 1.17
CA ILE A 52 -3.31 -5.20 0.19
C ILE A 52 -3.99 -6.45 0.75
N ALA A 53 -3.65 -6.88 1.95
CA ALA A 53 -4.28 -8.02 2.59
C ALA A 53 -5.80 -7.85 2.77
N CYS A 54 -6.26 -6.65 3.11
CA CYS A 54 -7.69 -6.36 3.23
C CYS A 54 -8.43 -6.42 1.89
N ILE A 55 -7.85 -5.92 0.79
CA ILE A 55 -8.51 -6.02 -0.53
C ILE A 55 -8.54 -7.46 -1.05
N GLU A 56 -7.56 -8.30 -0.71
CA GLU A 56 -7.61 -9.73 -0.98
C GLU A 56 -8.72 -10.41 -0.19
N SER A 57 -8.93 -10.03 1.07
CA SER A 57 -10.07 -10.48 1.87
C SER A 57 -11.43 -10.04 1.28
N LEU A 58 -11.48 -8.94 0.53
CA LEU A 58 -12.66 -8.50 -0.25
C LEU A 58 -12.85 -9.25 -1.57
N GLY A 59 -11.96 -10.19 -1.89
CA GLY A 59 -12.06 -11.03 -3.08
C GLY A 59 -11.24 -10.57 -4.28
N ALA A 60 -10.53 -9.46 -4.21
CA ALA A 60 -9.57 -9.08 -5.24
C ALA A 60 -8.37 -10.03 -5.25
N SER A 61 -7.67 -10.10 -6.38
CA SER A 61 -6.42 -10.86 -6.50
C SER A 61 -5.28 -9.90 -6.80
N VAL A 62 -4.21 -10.00 -6.02
CA VAL A 62 -3.04 -9.13 -6.15
C VAL A 62 -1.83 -9.95 -6.56
N THR A 63 -1.14 -9.50 -7.61
CA THR A 63 0.13 -10.10 -8.06
C THR A 63 1.19 -9.02 -8.12
N PHE A 64 2.38 -9.36 -7.63
CA PHE A 64 3.53 -8.48 -7.70
C PHE A 64 4.21 -8.66 -9.06
N GLY A 65 4.54 -7.56 -9.74
CA GLY A 65 5.32 -7.58 -10.98
C GLY A 65 6.76 -8.05 -10.73
N ASP A 66 7.40 -8.55 -11.79
CA ASP A 66 8.74 -9.13 -11.74
C ASP A 66 9.75 -8.21 -11.05
N GLY A 67 10.31 -8.70 -9.95
CA GLY A 67 11.41 -8.07 -9.21
C GLY A 67 11.24 -7.97 -7.71
N CYS A 68 10.08 -8.27 -7.13
CA CYS A 68 9.90 -8.25 -5.68
C CYS A 68 9.35 -9.57 -5.17
N CYS A 69 10.26 -10.37 -4.60
CA CYS A 69 9.87 -11.45 -3.71
C CYS A 69 9.21 -10.83 -2.47
N TYR A 70 8.04 -11.33 -2.13
CA TYR A 70 7.47 -11.20 -0.79
C TYR A 70 8.45 -11.89 0.15
N LEU A 71 9.31 -11.14 0.79
CA LEU A 71 10.14 -11.66 1.86
C LEU A 71 9.47 -11.28 3.17
N ASP A 72 8.84 -12.27 3.78
CA ASP A 72 8.53 -12.24 5.18
C ASP A 72 9.83 -12.02 5.95
N GLY A 73 9.85 -11.00 6.80
CA GLY A 73 10.89 -10.87 7.81
C GLY A 73 11.92 -9.77 7.58
N ASP A 74 11.94 -8.87 8.56
CA ASP A 74 13.08 -8.09 9.03
C ASP A 74 14.02 -7.46 7.97
N ASP A 75 13.53 -6.46 7.24
CA ASP A 75 14.42 -5.49 6.61
C ASP A 75 14.98 -4.53 7.67
N ALA A 76 15.93 -5.05 8.45
CA ALA A 76 16.88 -4.22 9.16
C ALA A 76 17.67 -3.43 8.12
N LEU A 77 17.38 -2.15 7.98
CA LEU A 77 18.10 -1.23 7.12
C LEU A 77 19.58 -1.24 7.51
N PRO A 78 20.49 -1.58 6.60
CA PRO A 78 21.91 -1.32 6.84
C PRO A 78 22.09 0.20 6.87
N LEU A 79 22.57 0.71 7.98
CA LEU A 79 22.95 2.09 8.21
C LEU A 79 24.23 2.41 7.42
N SER A 80 24.18 2.44 6.10
CA SER A 80 25.31 2.92 5.30
C SER A 80 24.79 3.74 4.11
N SER A 81 24.95 5.04 4.28
CA SER A 81 25.25 6.06 3.27
C SER A 81 25.14 5.65 1.81
N SER A 82 23.97 5.74 1.25
CA SER A 82 23.73 6.30 -0.08
C SER A 82 22.24 6.65 -0.15
N LEU A 83 21.94 7.86 -0.61
CA LEU A 83 20.59 8.32 -0.96
C LEU A 83 20.09 7.48 -2.15
N SER A 84 19.82 6.20 -1.93
CA SER A 84 19.19 5.36 -2.92
C SER A 84 17.71 5.76 -3.01
N ALA A 85 17.22 5.93 -4.23
CA ALA A 85 15.81 6.16 -4.52
C ALA A 85 14.94 5.14 -3.75
N PRO A 86 13.78 5.55 -3.22
CA PRO A 86 12.89 4.64 -2.49
C PRO A 86 12.56 3.44 -3.40
N LYS A 87 12.70 2.23 -2.86
CA LYS A 87 12.32 1.01 -3.59
C LYS A 87 10.82 1.08 -3.88
N THR A 88 10.47 1.10 -5.14
CA THR A 88 9.08 1.12 -5.59
C THR A 88 8.73 -0.19 -6.27
N HIS A 89 7.46 -0.57 -6.19
CA HIS A 89 6.95 -1.85 -6.65
C HIS A 89 5.83 -1.63 -7.65
N THR A 90 5.66 -2.59 -8.54
CA THR A 90 4.53 -2.66 -9.46
C THR A 90 3.61 -3.79 -9.03
N LEU A 91 2.32 -3.49 -8.91
CA LEU A 91 1.28 -4.46 -8.59
C LEU A 91 0.28 -4.57 -9.73
N THR A 92 -0.15 -5.80 -10.01
CA THR A 92 -1.32 -6.05 -10.86
C THR A 92 -2.46 -6.54 -9.98
N ILE A 93 -3.57 -5.83 -10.00
CA ILE A 93 -4.75 -6.12 -9.19
C ILE A 93 -5.88 -6.53 -10.13
N THR A 94 -6.45 -7.71 -9.91
CA THR A 94 -7.69 -8.13 -10.55
C THR A 94 -8.83 -7.85 -9.60
N GLY A 95 -9.70 -6.92 -9.98
CA GLY A 95 -10.77 -6.45 -9.12
C GLY A 95 -12.02 -7.32 -9.15
N THR A 96 -12.99 -6.97 -8.30
CA THR A 96 -14.23 -7.74 -8.06
C THR A 96 -15.40 -7.31 -8.95
N GLY A 97 -15.22 -6.32 -9.83
CA GLY A 97 -16.28 -5.81 -10.68
C GLY A 97 -17.45 -5.17 -9.90
N GLY A 98 -17.14 -4.49 -8.81
CA GLY A 98 -18.14 -3.87 -7.93
C GLY A 98 -18.94 -4.83 -7.06
N LYS A 99 -18.54 -6.10 -7.01
CA LYS A 99 -19.19 -7.17 -6.21
C LYS A 99 -18.20 -7.73 -5.20
N PRO A 100 -17.78 -6.95 -4.19
CA PRO A 100 -16.89 -7.45 -3.15
C PRO A 100 -17.60 -8.53 -2.35
N HIS A 101 -16.87 -9.56 -1.95
CA HIS A 101 -17.36 -10.60 -1.05
C HIS A 101 -16.29 -10.92 -0.02
N ILE A 102 -16.71 -11.06 1.22
CA ILE A 102 -15.80 -11.31 2.32
C ILE A 102 -15.36 -12.77 2.26
N ARG A 103 -14.05 -12.99 2.15
CA ARG A 103 -13.44 -14.31 2.17
C ARG A 103 -12.85 -14.66 3.53
N ASP A 104 -12.40 -13.64 4.27
CA ASP A 104 -11.69 -13.81 5.52
C ASP A 104 -11.82 -12.56 6.39
N THR A 105 -11.14 -12.55 7.52
CA THR A 105 -10.98 -11.39 8.39
C THR A 105 -10.18 -10.29 7.70
N PHE A 106 -10.34 -9.04 8.16
CA PHE A 106 -9.62 -7.89 7.62
C PHE A 106 -8.40 -7.56 8.50
N PRO A 107 -7.18 -7.92 8.11
CA PRO A 107 -5.98 -7.66 8.87
C PRO A 107 -5.54 -6.19 8.72
N CYS A 108 -6.30 -5.26 9.31
CA CYS A 108 -5.99 -3.85 9.26
C CYS A 108 -4.74 -3.48 10.08
N ASN A 109 -4.30 -4.37 10.98
CA ASN A 109 -3.19 -4.14 11.90
C ASN A 109 -3.32 -2.77 12.61
N GLU A 110 -2.25 -1.99 12.69
CA GLU A 110 -2.25 -0.66 13.27
C GLU A 110 -2.66 0.45 12.29
N SER A 111 -3.04 0.09 11.06
CA SER A 111 -3.39 1.04 10.02
C SER A 111 -4.80 1.60 10.16
N ALA A 112 -4.94 2.72 10.85
CA ALA A 112 -6.21 3.43 10.99
C ALA A 112 -6.80 3.90 9.64
N SER A 113 -5.95 4.19 8.66
CA SER A 113 -6.38 4.57 7.31
C SER A 113 -7.05 3.39 6.60
N THR A 114 -6.43 2.21 6.66
CA THR A 114 -6.98 0.97 6.09
C THR A 114 -8.34 0.66 6.71
N LEU A 115 -8.43 0.69 8.05
CA LEU A 115 -9.70 0.42 8.76
C LEU A 115 -10.82 1.36 8.30
N ARG A 116 -10.54 2.67 8.20
CA ARG A 116 -11.56 3.67 7.78
C ARG A 116 -12.09 3.42 6.38
N PHE A 117 -11.24 2.97 5.46
CA PHE A 117 -11.66 2.72 4.08
C PHE A 117 -12.34 1.36 3.91
N ILE A 118 -11.88 0.34 4.63
CA ILE A 118 -12.40 -1.01 4.51
C ILE A 118 -13.73 -1.19 5.24
N LEU A 119 -13.94 -0.54 6.38
CA LEU A 119 -15.15 -0.69 7.18
C LEU A 119 -16.46 -0.49 6.39
N PRO A 120 -16.67 0.61 5.64
CA PRO A 120 -17.88 0.78 4.85
C PRO A 120 -18.04 -0.28 3.74
N LEU A 121 -16.93 -0.74 3.15
CA LEU A 121 -16.96 -1.78 2.13
C LEU A 121 -17.33 -3.14 2.71
N ALA A 122 -16.82 -3.45 3.90
CA ALA A 122 -17.19 -4.67 4.62
C ALA A 122 -18.69 -4.68 4.97
N LEU A 123 -19.23 -3.55 5.43
CA LEU A 123 -20.66 -3.42 5.73
C LEU A 123 -21.52 -3.61 4.47
N LEU A 124 -21.11 -3.06 3.34
CA LEU A 124 -21.82 -3.25 2.05
C LEU A 124 -21.74 -4.71 1.58
N ALA A 125 -20.61 -5.37 1.76
CA ALA A 125 -20.42 -6.76 1.36
C ALA A 125 -21.19 -7.75 2.27
N CYS A 126 -21.48 -7.38 3.53
CA CYS A 126 -22.27 -8.19 4.47
C CYS A 126 -23.79 -8.03 4.27
N GLY A 127 -24.25 -6.96 3.63
CA GLY A 127 -25.66 -6.59 3.54
C GLY A 127 -26.36 -7.03 2.23
N GLY A 128 -25.68 -7.80 1.39
CA GLY A 128 -26.20 -8.28 0.11
C GLY A 128 -26.65 -9.74 0.12
#